data_0c491c7b9739088684f7e4ab50fe0497
#
_entry.id   0c491c7b9739088684f7e4ab50fe0497
#
_cell.length_a   1.000
_cell.length_b   1.000
_cell.length_c   1.000
_cell.angle_alpha   90.00
_cell.angle_beta   90.00
_cell.angle_gamma   90.00
#
_symmetry.space_group_name_H-M   'P 1'
#
loop_
_entity.id
_entity.type
_entity.pdbx_description
1 polymer ?
#
loop_
_entity_poly.entity_id
_entity_poly.type
_entity_poly.pdbx_seq_one_letter_code
_entity_poly.pdbx_strand_id
1 'polypeptide(L)'
;MQYALIIRESADDFKRREDPTYKNSWIAYTQALVQAGIMTGGAGLTPPETATVVRRRGEDHDVQDGPFPEGKEQLGGFYLIDVPNLDAALEWAVRVPVSKDGSVEVRPRLQM
;
A
#
# COMPACT_ATOMS: atom_id res chain seq x y z
N MET A 1 -6.58 17.53 5.53
CA MET A 1 -5.20 17.09 5.66
C MET A 1 -4.99 15.78 4.93
N GLN A 2 -3.87 15.63 4.25
CA GLN A 2 -3.65 14.44 3.43
C GLN A 2 -2.79 13.42 4.15
N TYR A 3 -3.15 12.15 3.97
CA TYR A 3 -2.43 11.01 4.55
C TYR A 3 -2.19 9.95 3.49
N ALA A 4 -1.09 9.24 3.63
CA ALA A 4 -0.84 8.03 2.87
C ALA A 4 -1.21 6.82 3.74
N LEU A 5 -1.96 5.91 3.15
CA LEU A 5 -2.20 4.58 3.70
C LEU A 5 -1.27 3.64 2.96
N ILE A 6 -0.20 3.24 3.62
CA ILE A 6 0.85 2.40 3.02
C ILE A 6 0.55 0.96 3.39
N ILE A 7 0.32 0.14 2.37
CA ILE A 7 -0.17 -1.22 2.56
C ILE A 7 0.96 -2.20 2.40
N ARG A 8 1.15 -3.04 3.42
CA ARG A 8 2.14 -4.11 3.40
C ARG A 8 1.43 -5.44 3.43
N GLU A 9 1.82 -6.32 2.52
CA GLU A 9 1.19 -7.61 2.35
C GLU A 9 2.23 -8.72 2.52
N SER A 10 1.79 -9.88 3.00
CA SER A 10 2.62 -11.07 3.09
C SER A 10 2.73 -11.77 1.72
N ALA A 11 3.65 -12.72 1.59
CA ALA A 11 3.76 -13.52 0.38
C ALA A 11 2.46 -14.25 0.05
N ASP A 12 1.75 -14.74 1.07
CA ASP A 12 0.47 -15.41 0.87
C ASP A 12 -0.60 -14.45 0.38
N ASP A 13 -0.59 -13.20 0.85
CA ASP A 13 -1.53 -12.19 0.39
C ASP A 13 -1.35 -11.90 -1.10
N PHE A 14 -0.11 -11.84 -1.57
CA PHE A 14 0.14 -11.63 -3.00
C PHE A 14 -0.40 -12.78 -3.84
N LYS A 15 -0.34 -14.00 -3.33
CA LYS A 15 -0.92 -15.17 -4.01
C LYS A 15 -2.44 -15.11 -4.05
N ARG A 16 -3.07 -14.54 -3.01
CA ARG A 16 -4.53 -14.41 -2.93
C ARG A 16 -5.11 -13.41 -3.92
N ARG A 17 -4.29 -12.59 -4.54
CA ARG A 17 -4.77 -11.58 -5.50
C ARG A 17 -5.56 -12.17 -6.65
N GLU A 18 -5.37 -13.46 -6.95
CA GLU A 18 -6.15 -14.18 -7.95
C GLU A 18 -7.47 -14.74 -7.39
N ASP A 19 -7.62 -14.75 -6.09
CA ASP A 19 -8.87 -15.16 -5.44
C ASP A 19 -9.93 -14.07 -5.60
N PRO A 20 -11.09 -14.36 -6.22
CA PRO A 20 -12.13 -13.35 -6.43
C PRO A 20 -12.61 -12.69 -5.13
N THR A 21 -12.69 -13.43 -4.04
CA THR A 21 -13.14 -12.88 -2.75
C THR A 21 -12.17 -11.82 -2.24
N TYR A 22 -10.88 -12.12 -2.27
CA TYR A 22 -9.85 -11.17 -1.85
C TYR A 22 -9.85 -9.95 -2.77
N LYS A 23 -9.85 -10.18 -4.07
CA LYS A 23 -9.87 -9.11 -5.07
C LYS A 23 -11.09 -8.20 -4.91
N ASN A 24 -12.27 -8.79 -4.72
CA ASN A 24 -13.50 -8.02 -4.60
C ASN A 24 -13.53 -7.17 -3.32
N SER A 25 -12.91 -7.62 -2.23
CA SER A 25 -12.82 -6.82 -1.02
C SER A 25 -12.01 -5.54 -1.25
N TRP A 26 -10.94 -5.60 -2.03
CA TRP A 26 -10.15 -4.43 -2.38
C TRP A 26 -10.90 -3.48 -3.31
N ILE A 27 -11.64 -4.02 -4.26
CA ILE A 27 -12.47 -3.22 -5.16
C ILE A 27 -13.54 -2.47 -4.34
N ALA A 28 -14.21 -3.16 -3.43
CA ALA A 28 -15.23 -2.56 -2.57
C ALA A 28 -14.65 -1.46 -1.67
N TYR A 29 -13.47 -1.69 -1.11
CA TYR A 29 -12.80 -0.68 -0.28
C TYR A 29 -12.46 0.58 -1.10
N THR A 30 -11.89 0.40 -2.28
CA THR A 30 -11.56 1.51 -3.16
C THR A 30 -12.81 2.30 -3.55
N GLN A 31 -13.91 1.60 -3.86
CA GLN A 31 -15.18 2.26 -4.16
C GLN A 31 -15.70 3.06 -2.98
N ALA A 32 -15.53 2.56 -1.74
CA ALA A 32 -15.93 3.28 -0.55
C ALA A 32 -15.16 4.59 -0.38
N LEU A 33 -13.85 4.56 -0.64
CA LEU A 33 -13.02 5.77 -0.60
C LEU A 33 -13.47 6.79 -1.65
N VAL A 34 -13.75 6.33 -2.85
CA VAL A 34 -14.21 7.20 -3.95
C VAL A 34 -15.58 7.80 -3.62
N GLN A 35 -16.51 6.99 -3.14
CA GLN A 35 -17.85 7.45 -2.80
C GLN A 35 -17.85 8.44 -1.64
N ALA A 36 -16.92 8.27 -0.69
CA ALA A 36 -16.75 9.23 0.41
C ALA A 36 -16.10 10.53 -0.06
N GLY A 37 -15.59 10.58 -1.28
CA GLY A 37 -14.98 11.78 -1.85
C GLY A 37 -13.63 12.13 -1.25
N ILE A 38 -12.95 11.18 -0.61
CA ILE A 38 -11.70 11.47 0.10
C ILE A 38 -10.46 10.95 -0.61
N MET A 39 -10.61 10.06 -1.60
CA MET A 39 -9.46 9.50 -2.30
C MET A 39 -8.85 10.52 -3.26
N THR A 40 -7.57 10.82 -3.09
CA THR A 40 -6.83 11.76 -3.94
C THR A 40 -5.80 11.08 -4.83
N GLY A 41 -5.52 9.79 -4.60
CA GLY A 41 -4.58 9.03 -5.41
C GLY A 41 -4.35 7.65 -4.84
N GLY A 42 -3.46 6.93 -5.46
CA GLY A 42 -3.08 5.60 -5.03
C GLY A 42 -2.76 4.68 -6.18
N ALA A 43 -2.17 3.54 -5.85
CA ALA A 43 -1.86 2.50 -6.81
C ALA A 43 -1.65 1.17 -6.10
N GLY A 44 -2.12 0.09 -6.70
CA GLY A 44 -1.69 -1.26 -6.36
C GLY A 44 -0.41 -1.59 -7.10
N LEU A 45 0.44 -2.37 -6.48
CA LEU A 45 1.72 -2.77 -7.06
C LEU A 45 1.71 -4.26 -7.37
N THR A 46 2.40 -4.64 -8.44
CA THR A 46 2.60 -6.05 -8.77
C THR A 46 3.47 -6.73 -7.70
N PRO A 47 3.49 -8.07 -7.65
CA PRO A 47 4.21 -8.77 -6.58
C PRO A 47 5.70 -8.38 -6.49
N PRO A 48 6.30 -8.50 -5.30
CA PRO A 48 7.68 -8.06 -5.06
C PRO A 48 8.72 -8.66 -6.00
N GLU A 49 8.52 -9.89 -6.45
CA GLU A 49 9.45 -10.54 -7.39
C GLU A 49 9.53 -9.84 -8.74
N THR A 50 8.60 -8.95 -9.05
CA THR A 50 8.66 -8.13 -10.26
C THR A 50 9.48 -6.86 -10.06
N ALA A 51 9.94 -6.59 -8.86
CA ALA A 51 10.66 -5.37 -8.53
C ALA A 51 12.05 -5.34 -9.14
N THR A 52 12.51 -4.13 -9.43
CA THR A 52 13.90 -3.85 -9.77
C THR A 52 14.39 -2.77 -8.82
N VAL A 53 15.50 -3.00 -8.16
CA VAL A 53 16.04 -2.09 -7.14
C VAL A 53 17.29 -1.41 -7.67
N VAL A 54 17.34 -0.10 -7.56
CA VAL A 54 18.55 0.69 -7.85
C VAL A 54 19.14 1.14 -6.53
N ARG A 55 20.40 0.77 -6.29
CA ARG A 55 21.14 1.22 -5.11
C ARG A 55 22.22 2.20 -5.54
N ARG A 56 22.30 3.30 -4.84
CA ARG A 56 23.39 4.24 -5.06
C ARG A 56 24.62 3.82 -4.26
N ARG A 57 25.78 3.87 -4.93
CA ARG A 57 27.08 3.59 -4.31
C ARG A 57 28.03 4.74 -4.65
N GLY A 58 28.06 5.76 -3.76
CA GLY A 58 28.80 6.99 -4.05
C GLY A 58 28.22 7.67 -5.28
N GLU A 59 29.03 7.84 -6.34
CA GLU A 59 28.58 8.41 -7.60
C GLU A 59 28.05 7.35 -8.58
N ASP A 60 28.28 6.08 -8.27
CA ASP A 60 27.78 4.96 -9.06
C ASP A 60 26.47 4.41 -8.51
N HIS A 61 25.94 3.43 -9.19
CA HIS A 61 24.75 2.74 -8.76
C HIS A 61 24.76 1.29 -9.20
N ASP A 62 24.04 0.45 -8.47
CA ASP A 62 23.80 -0.94 -8.84
C ASP A 62 22.32 -1.11 -9.16
N VAL A 63 22.02 -2.01 -10.10
CA VAL A 63 20.66 -2.40 -10.44
C VAL A 63 20.51 -3.88 -10.12
N GLN A 64 19.48 -4.22 -9.36
CA GLN A 64 19.26 -5.58 -8.90
C GLN A 64 17.80 -5.98 -9.15
N ASP A 65 17.60 -7.16 -9.73
CA ASP A 65 16.26 -7.74 -9.86
C ASP A 65 15.77 -8.25 -8.52
N GLY A 66 14.47 -8.10 -8.30
CA GLY A 66 13.83 -8.55 -7.09
C GLY A 66 13.76 -7.46 -6.01
N PRO A 67 12.97 -7.69 -4.97
CA PRO A 67 12.78 -6.70 -3.91
C PRO A 67 13.96 -6.65 -2.95
N PHE A 68 13.95 -5.64 -2.07
CA PHE A 68 14.82 -5.68 -0.89
C PHE A 68 14.48 -6.94 -0.09
N PRO A 69 15.50 -7.68 0.39
CA PRO A 69 15.26 -8.95 1.09
C PRO A 69 14.73 -8.81 2.51
N GLU A 70 14.28 -7.64 2.90
CA GLU A 70 13.89 -7.33 4.28
C GLU A 70 12.41 -7.56 4.51
N GLY A 71 12.11 -8.24 5.64
CA GLY A 71 10.76 -8.37 6.14
C GLY A 71 9.92 -9.43 5.47
N LYS A 72 8.95 -9.92 6.23
CA LYS A 72 7.94 -10.87 5.76
C LYS A 72 6.82 -10.17 5.02
N GLU A 73 6.68 -8.86 5.24
CA GLU A 73 5.70 -8.01 4.57
C GLU A 73 6.41 -7.13 3.58
N GLN A 74 5.83 -7.02 2.40
CA GLN A 74 6.35 -6.18 1.33
C GLN A 74 5.30 -5.13 0.94
N LEU A 75 5.76 -4.02 0.42
CA LEU A 75 4.87 -2.97 -0.06
C LEU A 75 3.99 -3.50 -1.19
N GLY A 76 2.67 -3.47 -0.96
CA GLY A 76 1.70 -3.95 -1.94
C GLY A 76 0.95 -2.84 -2.65
N GLY A 77 1.01 -1.63 -2.11
CA GLY A 77 0.31 -0.49 -2.68
C GLY A 77 0.11 0.61 -1.66
N PHE A 78 -0.60 1.64 -2.08
CA PHE A 78 -0.90 2.75 -1.20
C PHE A 78 -2.15 3.48 -1.69
N TYR A 79 -2.81 4.17 -0.75
CA TYR A 79 -3.85 5.15 -1.05
C TYR A 79 -3.43 6.50 -0.49
N LEU A 80 -3.82 7.55 -1.18
CA LEU A 80 -3.74 8.92 -0.66
C LEU A 80 -5.15 9.40 -0.38
N ILE A 81 -5.38 9.87 0.84
CA ILE A 81 -6.70 10.32 1.27
C ILE A 81 -6.63 11.71 1.88
N ASP A 82 -7.72 12.46 1.74
CA ASP A 82 -7.86 13.78 2.36
C ASP A 82 -8.98 13.71 3.38
N VAL A 83 -8.60 13.79 4.65
CA VAL A 83 -9.52 13.71 5.81
C VAL A 83 -9.14 14.77 6.85
N PRO A 84 -10.06 15.10 7.78
CA PRO A 84 -9.82 16.21 8.73
C PRO A 84 -8.62 16.02 9.65
N ASN A 85 -8.37 14.79 10.10
CA ASN A 85 -7.36 14.52 11.14
C ASN A 85 -6.92 13.07 11.13
N LEU A 86 -5.95 12.76 11.99
CA LEU A 86 -5.42 11.41 12.11
C LEU A 86 -6.48 10.39 12.53
N ASP A 87 -7.36 10.74 13.43
CA ASP A 87 -8.41 9.81 13.88
C ASP A 87 -9.29 9.35 12.72
N ALA A 88 -9.66 10.28 11.84
CA ALA A 88 -10.41 9.93 10.64
C ALA A 88 -9.59 9.04 9.70
N ALA A 89 -8.30 9.31 9.56
CA ALA A 89 -7.42 8.46 8.74
C ALA A 89 -7.31 7.04 9.32
N LEU A 90 -7.22 6.92 10.64
CA LEU A 90 -7.16 5.61 11.30
C LEU A 90 -8.46 4.81 11.14
N GLU A 91 -9.61 5.48 11.16
CA GLU A 91 -10.89 4.82 10.89
C GLU A 91 -10.90 4.18 9.50
N TRP A 92 -10.37 4.87 8.51
CA TRP A 92 -10.26 4.30 7.17
C TRP A 92 -9.19 3.21 7.09
N ALA A 93 -8.08 3.37 7.81
CA ALA A 93 -6.99 2.39 7.80
C ALA A 93 -7.43 1.03 8.36
N VAL A 94 -8.23 1.01 9.43
CA VAL A 94 -8.68 -0.25 10.03
C VAL A 94 -9.64 -1.03 9.11
N ARG A 95 -10.22 -0.37 8.12
CA ARG A 95 -11.12 -0.99 7.15
C ARG A 95 -10.40 -1.57 5.93
N VAL A 96 -9.11 -1.27 5.77
CA VAL A 96 -8.32 -1.82 4.66
C VAL A 96 -8.33 -3.34 4.75
N PRO A 97 -8.69 -4.05 3.66
CA PRO A 97 -8.89 -5.50 3.72
C PRO A 97 -7.59 -6.31 3.66
N VAL A 98 -6.57 -5.90 4.43
CA VAL A 98 -5.37 -6.71 4.61
C VAL A 98 -5.71 -7.93 5.45
N SER A 99 -4.97 -9.02 5.25
CA SER A 99 -5.12 -10.20 6.09
C SER A 99 -4.52 -9.97 7.47
N LYS A 100 -4.65 -10.96 8.35
CA LYS A 100 -4.03 -10.93 9.68
C LYS A 100 -2.50 -10.80 9.62
N ASP A 101 -1.90 -11.13 8.48
CA ASP A 101 -0.45 -11.08 8.28
C ASP A 101 0.00 -9.80 7.57
N GLY A 102 -0.94 -8.92 7.23
CA GLY A 102 -0.65 -7.65 6.61
C GLY A 102 -0.73 -6.49 7.59
N SER A 103 -0.35 -5.32 7.14
CA SER A 103 -0.42 -4.10 7.95
C SER A 103 -0.65 -2.87 7.09
N VAL A 104 -1.09 -1.81 7.74
CA VAL A 104 -1.30 -0.51 7.10
C VAL A 104 -0.56 0.55 7.94
N GLU A 105 0.35 1.24 7.30
CA GLU A 105 1.03 2.36 7.92
C GLU A 105 0.34 3.66 7.48
N VAL A 106 0.02 4.51 8.44
CA VAL A 106 -0.64 5.79 8.17
C VAL A 106 0.39 6.90 8.37
N ARG A 107 0.65 7.68 7.33
CA ARG A 107 1.64 8.77 7.40
C ARG A 107 1.07 10.05 6.82
N PRO A 108 1.21 11.18 7.51
CA PRO A 108 0.85 12.47 6.94
C PRO A 108 1.67 12.74 5.68
N ARG A 109 1.02 13.29 4.66
CA ARG A 109 1.71 13.69 3.45
C ARG A 109 2.59 14.91 3.75
N LEU A 110 3.81 14.88 3.24
CA LEU A 110 4.69 16.03 3.33
C LEU A 110 4.09 17.21 2.58
N GLN A 111 3.96 18.33 3.25
CA GLN A 111 3.52 19.57 2.63
C GLN A 111 4.74 20.33 2.12
N MET A 112 4.68 20.70 0.86
CA MET A 112 5.80 21.37 0.19
C MET A 112 5.38 22.73 -0.38
#